data_9f48010cdf74fbaf086a06635ae8dfa5
#
_entry.id   9f48010cdf74fbaf086a06635ae8dfa5
#
_cell.length_a   1.000
_cell.length_b   1.000
_cell.length_c   1.000
_cell.angle_alpha   90.00
_cell.angle_beta   90.00
_cell.angle_gamma   90.00
#
_symmetry.space_group_name_H-M   'P 1'
#
loop_
_entity.id
_entity.type
_entity.pdbx_description
1 polymer ?
#
loop_
_entity_poly.entity_id
_entity_poly.type
_entity_poly.pdbx_seq_one_letter_code
_entity_poly.pdbx_strand_id
1 'polypeptide(L)'
;EALRDFIGSRPTEVPQPFPFSHQIHLTKGATCTDCHTGVETGPRAGLPSINTCMICHSQIATDRPLIQQITDMQTKGIDLNWNRVYSYFPESHVRFEHAPHIRAKVECSTCHGAQIEQTVARRAVDMDMNFCVSCHKQRQASNDCLTCHY
;
A
#
# COMPACT_ATOMS: atom_id res chain seq x y z
N GLU A 1 -23.81 -8.55 -15.16
CA GLU A 1 -24.12 -7.58 -14.07
C GLU A 1 -24.41 -8.30 -12.75
N ALA A 2 -25.33 -9.27 -12.70
CA ALA A 2 -25.70 -10.00 -11.47
C ALA A 2 -24.53 -10.72 -10.75
N LEU A 3 -23.53 -11.22 -11.49
CA LEU A 3 -22.36 -11.88 -10.90
C LEU A 3 -21.40 -10.86 -10.26
N ARG A 4 -21.35 -9.65 -10.79
CA ARG A 4 -20.56 -8.54 -10.26
C ARG A 4 -21.14 -8.03 -8.95
N ASP A 5 -22.46 -8.00 -8.83
CA ASP A 5 -23.17 -7.60 -7.61
C ASP A 5 -23.08 -8.68 -6.51
N PHE A 6 -22.99 -9.96 -6.92
CA PHE A 6 -22.83 -11.09 -5.98
C PHE A 6 -21.41 -11.22 -5.42
N ILE A 7 -20.37 -10.83 -6.19
CA ILE A 7 -18.97 -10.85 -5.71
C ILE A 7 -18.68 -9.64 -4.80
N GLY A 8 -19.64 -8.72 -4.66
CA GLY A 8 -19.54 -7.53 -3.83
C GLY A 8 -18.38 -6.62 -4.24
N SER A 9 -18.62 -5.36 -4.49
CA SER A 9 -17.53 -4.41 -4.66
C SER A 9 -16.68 -4.42 -3.39
N ARG A 10 -15.39 -4.74 -3.53
CA ARG A 10 -14.48 -4.64 -2.39
C ARG A 10 -14.54 -3.21 -1.82
N PRO A 11 -14.65 -3.04 -0.50
CA PRO A 11 -14.69 -1.70 0.08
C PRO A 11 -13.46 -0.90 -0.37
N THR A 12 -13.65 0.34 -0.74
CA THR A 12 -12.56 1.24 -1.11
C THR A 12 -11.69 1.58 0.10
N GLU A 13 -12.29 1.62 1.28
CA GLU A 13 -11.62 1.86 2.56
C GLU A 13 -11.71 0.60 3.43
N VAL A 14 -10.63 0.34 4.15
CA VAL A 14 -10.54 -0.78 5.10
C VAL A 14 -10.21 -0.19 6.47
N PRO A 15 -10.97 -0.50 7.53
CA PRO A 15 -10.65 -0.03 8.88
C PRO A 15 -9.22 -0.36 9.26
N GLN A 16 -8.50 0.62 9.77
CA GLN A 16 -7.11 0.46 10.20
C GLN A 16 -7.01 0.42 11.73
N PRO A 17 -6.04 -0.33 12.29
CA PRO A 17 -5.86 -0.42 13.74
C PRO A 17 -5.38 0.89 14.37
N PHE A 18 -4.84 1.79 13.55
CA PHE A 18 -4.29 3.06 13.96
C PHE A 18 -4.59 4.13 12.89
N PRO A 19 -5.05 5.32 13.30
CA PRO A 19 -5.30 6.41 12.35
C PRO A 19 -3.97 6.96 11.83
N PHE A 20 -3.72 6.77 10.54
CA PHE A 20 -2.54 7.25 9.85
C PHE A 20 -2.92 8.06 8.61
N SER A 21 -2.31 9.23 8.44
CA SER A 21 -2.53 10.10 7.29
C SER A 21 -1.30 10.19 6.40
N HIS A 22 -1.41 9.65 5.18
CA HIS A 22 -0.40 9.85 4.15
C HIS A 22 -0.23 11.34 3.81
N GLN A 23 -1.33 12.08 3.72
CA GLN A 23 -1.32 13.51 3.43
C GLN A 23 -0.37 14.28 4.35
N ILE A 24 -0.49 14.08 5.66
CA ILE A 24 0.34 14.79 6.64
C ILE A 24 1.83 14.48 6.42
N HIS A 25 2.19 13.23 6.25
CA HIS A 25 3.59 12.83 6.10
C HIS A 25 4.21 13.29 4.79
N LEU A 26 3.49 13.08 3.67
CA LEU A 26 3.98 13.48 2.35
C LEU A 26 4.09 15.00 2.20
N THR A 27 3.16 15.78 2.76
CA THR A 27 3.26 17.25 2.75
C THR A 27 4.38 17.78 3.65
N LYS A 28 4.89 16.98 4.58
CA LYS A 28 6.05 17.28 5.42
C LYS A 28 7.38 16.75 4.85
N GLY A 29 7.36 16.20 3.65
CA GLY A 29 8.55 15.79 2.92
C GLY A 29 8.93 14.32 3.07
N ALA A 30 8.12 13.48 3.73
CA ALA A 30 8.33 12.05 3.71
C ALA A 30 8.11 11.49 2.30
N THR A 31 8.83 10.43 1.95
CA THR A 31 8.69 9.71 0.68
C THR A 31 8.01 8.35 0.90
N CYS A 32 7.53 7.74 -0.18
CA CYS A 32 6.90 6.41 -0.11
C CYS A 32 7.87 5.35 0.46
N THR A 33 9.13 5.44 0.05
CA THR A 33 10.17 4.46 0.41
C THR A 33 10.68 4.60 1.84
N ASP A 34 10.45 5.71 2.52
CA ASP A 34 10.79 5.86 3.94
C ASP A 34 10.00 4.88 4.82
N CYS A 35 8.79 4.51 4.39
CA CYS A 35 7.90 3.61 5.12
C CYS A 35 7.69 2.27 4.40
N HIS A 36 7.67 2.26 3.06
CA HIS A 36 7.47 1.07 2.23
C HIS A 36 8.81 0.55 1.69
N THR A 37 9.69 0.13 2.59
CA THR A 37 11.10 -0.18 2.29
C THR A 37 11.33 -1.38 1.38
N GLY A 38 10.34 -2.27 1.22
CA GLY A 38 10.44 -3.46 0.36
C GLY A 38 10.06 -3.22 -1.10
N VAL A 39 9.61 -2.03 -1.47
CA VAL A 39 9.02 -1.76 -2.79
C VAL A 39 10.03 -1.90 -3.95
N GLU A 40 11.29 -1.60 -3.72
CA GLU A 40 12.34 -1.65 -4.75
C GLU A 40 12.96 -3.04 -4.91
N THR A 41 12.93 -3.86 -3.88
CA THR A 41 13.70 -5.11 -3.82
C THR A 41 12.84 -6.37 -3.71
N GLY A 42 11.62 -6.24 -3.18
CA GLY A 42 10.74 -7.36 -2.89
C GLY A 42 9.47 -7.41 -3.75
N PRO A 43 8.73 -8.51 -3.66
CA PRO A 43 7.42 -8.62 -4.28
C PRO A 43 6.39 -7.68 -3.64
N ARG A 44 6.58 -7.36 -2.36
CA ARG A 44 5.67 -6.52 -1.58
C ARG A 44 6.38 -5.28 -1.08
N ALA A 45 5.68 -4.16 -1.07
CA ALA A 45 6.20 -2.90 -0.55
C ALA A 45 6.52 -2.94 0.95
N GLY A 46 5.84 -3.82 1.68
CA GLY A 46 5.88 -3.84 3.14
C GLY A 46 4.90 -2.85 3.76
N LEU A 47 4.57 -3.09 5.01
CA LEU A 47 3.81 -2.16 5.86
C LEU A 47 4.73 -1.77 7.03
N PRO A 48 4.80 -0.48 7.39
CA PRO A 48 5.72 -0.02 8.41
C PRO A 48 5.34 -0.58 9.79
N SER A 49 6.35 -1.02 10.53
CA SER A 49 6.23 -1.36 11.95
C SER A 49 6.24 -0.10 12.82
N ILE A 50 5.91 -0.24 14.09
CA ILE A 50 6.07 0.86 15.06
C ILE A 50 7.53 1.36 15.10
N ASN A 51 8.51 0.48 14.95
CA ASN A 51 9.92 0.90 14.92
C ASN A 51 10.22 1.85 13.75
N THR A 52 9.58 1.66 12.61
CA THR A 52 9.69 2.59 11.48
C THR A 52 9.13 3.97 11.84
N CYS A 53 8.00 4.02 12.52
CA CYS A 53 7.41 5.28 13.00
C CYS A 53 8.34 6.01 13.98
N MET A 54 8.95 5.26 14.88
CA MET A 54 9.79 5.79 15.96
C MET A 54 11.17 6.26 15.48
N ILE A 55 11.58 6.00 14.25
CA ILE A 55 12.79 6.63 13.66
C ILE A 55 12.69 8.17 13.74
N CYS A 56 11.50 8.70 13.45
CA CYS A 56 11.23 10.14 13.53
C CYS A 56 10.49 10.54 14.82
N HIS A 57 9.46 9.77 15.21
CA HIS A 57 8.57 10.13 16.31
C HIS A 57 9.18 9.94 17.71
N SER A 58 10.38 9.40 17.82
CA SER A 58 11.18 9.49 19.05
C SER A 58 11.60 10.94 19.39
N GLN A 59 11.56 11.85 18.39
CA GLN A 59 11.97 13.26 18.55
C GLN A 59 10.92 14.26 18.01
N ILE A 60 10.01 13.82 17.14
CA ILE A 60 9.05 14.68 16.46
C ILE A 60 7.63 14.37 16.95
N ALA A 61 6.89 15.42 17.31
CA ALA A 61 5.49 15.38 17.76
C ALA A 61 5.25 14.47 18.98
N THR A 62 6.24 14.35 19.86
CA THR A 62 6.23 13.47 21.05
C THR A 62 5.12 13.81 22.06
N ASP A 63 4.61 15.04 22.01
CA ASP A 63 3.49 15.54 22.83
C ASP A 63 2.11 15.12 22.30
N ARG A 64 2.04 14.59 21.07
CA ARG A 64 0.76 14.21 20.46
C ARG A 64 0.23 12.90 21.03
N PRO A 65 -1.07 12.81 21.39
CA PRO A 65 -1.64 11.61 22.00
C PRO A 65 -1.44 10.33 21.18
N LEU A 66 -1.55 10.42 19.84
CA LEU A 66 -1.31 9.27 18.96
C LEU A 66 0.15 8.81 18.98
N ILE A 67 1.09 9.73 19.10
CA ILE A 67 2.52 9.39 19.19
C ILE A 67 2.84 8.77 20.56
N GLN A 68 2.25 9.27 21.63
CA GLN A 68 2.35 8.65 22.94
C GLN A 68 1.80 7.23 22.94
N GLN A 69 0.67 7.00 22.24
CA GLN A 69 0.09 5.66 22.08
C GLN A 69 1.07 4.69 21.40
N ILE A 70 1.69 5.06 20.28
CA ILE A 70 2.67 4.17 19.61
C ILE A 70 3.96 4.01 20.40
N THR A 71 4.37 5.00 21.18
CA THR A 71 5.50 4.90 22.12
C THR A 71 5.20 3.86 23.21
N ASP A 72 4.00 3.88 23.76
CA ASP A 72 3.55 2.88 24.74
C ASP A 72 3.48 1.49 24.14
N MET A 73 2.96 1.37 22.91
CA MET A 73 2.90 0.09 22.19
C MET A 73 4.31 -0.45 21.94
N GLN A 74 5.26 0.40 21.50
CA GLN A 74 6.66 0.00 21.31
C GLN A 74 7.28 -0.52 22.61
N THR A 75 7.08 0.19 23.71
CA THR A 75 7.59 -0.20 25.03
C THR A 75 7.06 -1.56 25.47
N LYS A 76 5.81 -1.87 25.11
CA LYS A 76 5.15 -3.15 25.41
C LYS A 76 5.47 -4.26 24.40
N GLY A 77 6.26 -3.99 23.37
CA GLY A 77 6.56 -4.95 22.31
C GLY A 77 5.35 -5.29 21.43
N ILE A 78 4.34 -4.41 21.35
CA ILE A 78 3.14 -4.58 20.53
C ILE A 78 3.38 -3.84 19.22
N ASP A 79 3.13 -4.49 18.08
CA ASP A 79 3.22 -3.84 16.77
C ASP A 79 1.83 -3.62 16.15
N LEU A 80 1.78 -2.83 15.09
CA LEU A 80 0.57 -2.51 14.35
C LEU A 80 0.24 -3.64 13.36
N ASN A 81 -0.98 -4.17 13.47
CA ASN A 81 -1.52 -5.15 12.53
C ASN A 81 -2.32 -4.43 11.45
N TRP A 82 -1.62 -3.84 10.49
CA TRP A 82 -2.25 -3.13 9.38
C TRP A 82 -3.14 -4.02 8.53
N ASN A 83 -4.32 -3.53 8.19
CA ASN A 83 -5.20 -4.17 7.22
C ASN A 83 -4.85 -3.72 5.81
N ARG A 84 -4.62 -4.69 4.91
CA ARG A 84 -4.23 -4.39 3.53
C ARG A 84 -5.42 -3.85 2.74
N VAL A 85 -5.24 -2.70 2.12
CA VAL A 85 -6.22 -2.09 1.21
C VAL A 85 -6.25 -2.82 -0.12
N TYR A 86 -5.08 -3.26 -0.60
CA TYR A 86 -4.93 -4.07 -1.82
C TYR A 86 -4.54 -5.50 -1.48
N SER A 87 -5.27 -6.45 -2.02
CA SER A 87 -4.98 -7.88 -1.93
C SER A 87 -5.62 -8.61 -3.11
N TYR A 88 -5.06 -9.76 -3.48
CA TYR A 88 -5.66 -10.69 -4.42
C TYR A 88 -6.28 -11.85 -3.66
N PHE A 89 -7.30 -12.48 -4.25
CA PHE A 89 -7.79 -13.75 -3.74
C PHE A 89 -6.72 -14.83 -3.98
N PRO A 90 -6.46 -15.72 -3.02
CA PRO A 90 -5.48 -16.80 -3.20
C PRO A 90 -5.78 -17.63 -4.45
N GLU A 91 -7.05 -17.88 -4.73
CA GLU A 91 -7.53 -18.66 -5.87
C GLU A 91 -7.30 -17.98 -7.22
N SER A 92 -6.97 -16.70 -7.25
CA SER A 92 -6.61 -16.00 -8.48
C SER A 92 -5.21 -16.32 -8.99
N HIS A 93 -4.37 -16.96 -8.14
CA HIS A 93 -3.00 -17.32 -8.45
C HIS A 93 -2.17 -16.17 -9.04
N VAL A 94 -2.47 -14.92 -8.61
CA VAL A 94 -1.76 -13.74 -9.12
C VAL A 94 -0.44 -13.55 -8.38
N ARG A 95 0.62 -13.49 -9.15
CA ARG A 95 1.95 -13.06 -8.71
C ARG A 95 2.18 -11.62 -9.19
N PHE A 96 2.14 -10.69 -8.26
CA PHE A 96 2.48 -9.30 -8.50
C PHE A 96 3.75 -8.93 -7.73
N GLU A 97 4.65 -8.23 -8.39
CA GLU A 97 5.88 -7.73 -7.78
C GLU A 97 6.05 -6.24 -8.04
N HIS A 98 6.33 -5.46 -6.99
CA HIS A 98 6.58 -4.03 -7.11
C HIS A 98 7.89 -3.73 -7.82
N ALA A 99 8.96 -4.45 -7.50
CA ALA A 99 10.30 -4.17 -7.97
C ALA A 99 10.44 -4.03 -9.50
N PRO A 100 9.86 -4.88 -10.37
CA PRO A 100 9.89 -4.68 -11.81
C PRO A 100 9.19 -3.39 -12.24
N HIS A 101 8.07 -3.03 -11.61
CA HIS A 101 7.31 -1.82 -11.95
C HIS A 101 8.08 -0.55 -11.55
N ILE A 102 8.73 -0.55 -10.40
CA ILE A 102 9.60 0.55 -9.97
C ILE A 102 10.79 0.71 -10.91
N ARG A 103 11.46 -0.39 -11.30
CA ARG A 103 12.55 -0.34 -12.29
C ARG A 103 12.07 0.18 -13.65
N ALA A 104 10.83 -0.11 -14.05
CA ALA A 104 10.19 0.43 -15.24
C ALA A 104 9.67 1.88 -15.06
N LYS A 105 9.99 2.53 -13.95
CA LYS A 105 9.58 3.91 -13.62
C LYS A 105 8.06 4.11 -13.70
N VAL A 106 7.30 3.15 -13.19
CA VAL A 106 5.86 3.30 -13.02
C VAL A 106 5.63 4.10 -11.74
N GLU A 107 4.95 5.23 -11.86
CA GLU A 107 4.63 6.08 -10.71
C GLU A 107 3.69 5.37 -9.74
N CYS A 108 3.93 5.52 -8.45
CA CYS A 108 3.11 4.90 -7.40
C CYS A 108 1.63 5.30 -7.52
N SER A 109 1.38 6.55 -7.90
CA SER A 109 0.05 7.12 -8.10
C SER A 109 -0.75 6.45 -9.23
N THR A 110 -0.09 5.81 -10.19
CA THR A 110 -0.76 5.06 -11.27
C THR A 110 -1.68 3.97 -10.72
N CYS A 111 -1.27 3.33 -9.64
CA CYS A 111 -2.03 2.24 -9.00
C CYS A 111 -2.65 2.66 -7.66
N HIS A 112 -1.98 3.51 -6.92
CA HIS A 112 -2.40 3.90 -5.57
C HIS A 112 -3.13 5.24 -5.50
N GLY A 113 -3.23 5.98 -6.64
CA GLY A 113 -3.82 7.31 -6.68
C GLY A 113 -2.96 8.37 -5.98
N ALA A 114 -3.49 9.56 -5.84
CA ALA A 114 -2.80 10.69 -5.20
C ALA A 114 -2.77 10.53 -3.67
N GLN A 115 -1.80 9.79 -3.15
CA GLN A 115 -1.67 9.52 -1.71
C GLN A 115 -1.49 10.80 -0.88
N ILE A 116 -0.91 11.84 -1.48
CA ILE A 116 -0.75 13.15 -0.84
C ILE A 116 -2.08 13.83 -0.49
N GLU A 117 -3.17 13.37 -1.08
CA GLU A 117 -4.53 13.86 -0.80
C GLU A 117 -5.29 12.95 0.19
N GLN A 118 -4.71 11.81 0.57
CA GLN A 118 -5.39 10.81 1.38
C GLN A 118 -5.07 10.94 2.87
N THR A 119 -6.11 11.23 3.65
CA THR A 119 -6.06 11.16 5.12
C THR A 119 -6.24 9.74 5.63
N VAL A 120 -6.91 8.88 4.86
CA VAL A 120 -7.08 7.44 5.10
C VAL A 120 -6.70 6.70 3.82
N ALA A 121 -5.93 5.64 3.96
CA ALA A 121 -5.55 4.82 2.81
C ALA A 121 -6.77 4.13 2.21
N ARG A 122 -6.97 4.28 0.91
CA ARG A 122 -8.10 3.70 0.16
C ARG A 122 -7.66 3.15 -1.18
N ARG A 123 -8.45 2.23 -1.69
CA ARG A 123 -8.24 1.70 -3.03
C ARG A 123 -8.64 2.74 -4.07
N ALA A 124 -7.69 3.14 -4.91
CA ALA A 124 -7.87 4.15 -5.95
C ALA A 124 -8.32 3.54 -7.28
N VAL A 125 -7.90 2.32 -7.58
CA VAL A 125 -8.21 1.60 -8.81
C VAL A 125 -8.59 0.15 -8.52
N ASP A 126 -9.38 -0.45 -9.39
CA ASP A 126 -9.63 -1.89 -9.38
C ASP A 126 -8.47 -2.60 -10.09
N MET A 127 -7.70 -3.35 -9.33
CA MET A 127 -6.56 -4.15 -9.83
C MET A 127 -7.07 -5.44 -10.47
N ASP A 128 -7.93 -5.31 -11.48
CA ASP A 128 -8.42 -6.44 -12.25
C ASP A 128 -7.47 -6.76 -13.42
N MET A 129 -7.72 -7.87 -14.09
CA MET A 129 -6.91 -8.32 -15.21
C MET A 129 -6.93 -7.32 -16.38
N ASN A 130 -8.06 -6.63 -16.61
CA ASN A 130 -8.17 -5.63 -17.66
C ASN A 130 -7.26 -4.41 -17.37
N PHE A 131 -7.22 -3.93 -16.13
CA PHE A 131 -6.33 -2.85 -15.72
C PHE A 131 -4.86 -3.19 -15.99
N CYS A 132 -4.42 -4.37 -15.54
CA CYS A 132 -3.04 -4.82 -15.73
C CYS A 132 -2.67 -4.99 -17.21
N VAL A 133 -3.47 -5.74 -17.94
CA VAL A 133 -3.22 -6.05 -19.37
C VAL A 133 -3.27 -4.80 -20.25
N SER A 134 -4.16 -3.85 -19.95
CA SER A 134 -4.25 -2.60 -20.72
C SER A 134 -2.98 -1.76 -20.58
N CYS A 135 -2.48 -1.63 -19.36
CA CYS A 135 -1.22 -0.92 -19.10
C CYS A 135 -0.02 -1.63 -19.74
N HIS A 136 0.06 -2.96 -19.62
CA HIS A 136 1.12 -3.77 -20.22
C HIS A 136 1.13 -3.65 -21.74
N LYS A 137 -0.03 -3.69 -22.39
CA LYS A 137 -0.16 -3.45 -23.84
C LYS A 137 0.33 -2.06 -24.24
N GLN A 138 -0.09 -1.04 -23.51
CA GLN A 138 0.30 0.34 -23.77
C GLN A 138 1.81 0.56 -23.62
N ARG A 139 2.42 -0.11 -22.62
CA ARG A 139 3.86 -0.01 -22.32
C ARG A 139 4.70 -1.05 -23.05
N GLN A 140 4.12 -1.89 -23.91
CA GLN A 140 4.81 -2.98 -24.61
C GLN A 140 5.51 -3.96 -23.64
N ALA A 141 4.93 -4.15 -22.46
CA ALA A 141 5.36 -5.13 -21.49
C ALA A 141 4.71 -6.50 -21.75
N SER A 142 5.25 -7.56 -21.12
CA SER A 142 4.72 -8.92 -21.31
C SER A 142 3.25 -9.03 -20.91
N ASN A 143 2.46 -9.67 -21.78
CA ASN A 143 1.08 -10.07 -21.54
C ASN A 143 0.91 -11.59 -21.49
N ASP A 144 2.02 -12.33 -21.36
CA ASP A 144 1.98 -13.78 -21.19
C ASP A 144 1.28 -14.14 -19.87
N CYS A 145 0.41 -15.14 -19.90
CA CYS A 145 -0.38 -15.54 -18.76
C CYS A 145 0.49 -15.93 -17.56
N LEU A 146 1.59 -16.63 -17.80
CA LEU A 146 2.49 -17.11 -16.76
C LEU A 146 3.43 -16.03 -16.21
N THR A 147 3.43 -14.83 -16.79
CA THR A 147 4.11 -13.68 -16.21
C THR A 147 3.40 -13.22 -14.92
N CYS A 148 2.09 -13.35 -14.89
CA CYS A 148 1.22 -12.86 -13.82
C CYS A 148 0.55 -13.97 -13.01
N HIS A 149 0.38 -15.17 -13.57
CA HIS A 149 -0.27 -16.31 -12.92
C HIS A 149 0.69 -17.50 -12.75
N TYR A 150 0.44 -18.34 -11.71
CA TYR A 150 1.23 -19.55 -11.41
C TYR A 150 0.32 -20.70 -10.99
#